data_2bbda419f69ee256e774cf375cb7591d
#
_entry.id   2bbda419f69ee256e774cf375cb7591d
#
_cell.length_a   1.000
_cell.length_b   1.000
_cell.length_c   1.000
_cell.angle_alpha   90.00
_cell.angle_beta   90.00
_cell.angle_gamma   90.00
#
_symmetry.space_group_name_H-M   'P 1'
#
loop_
_entity.id
_entity.type
_entity.pdbx_description
1 polymer ?
#
loop_
_entity_poly.entity_id
_entity_poly.type
_entity_poly.pdbx_seq_one_letter_code
_entity_poly.pdbx_strand_id
1 'polypeptide(L)'
;MNGSGSDDAAATMRTWTETHQAAFARATGDVNPMHMDARMARRTLAGERAVHGVHAALWALDACADAHPLDRLATLQMRFERFVLVGDRTVLTVHEADARQLRLSVAVDGVRTLTIQATFAAERAPGQAVEVAPVAIPAEPVARDPAALTGLAGAFALPDPAAVAALAPRLARALGPGRVAALGGLSTLVGMFVPGLHSILSKIDVTVTEGGTGSRLGYAVKRFQPMLQSVTLDAVGPGLVARVEGFVRPRPVEQESLRDLAALVEPGAFAAVSALIVGGSRGLGAATAKLIAAGGGAVCITYASGAEEAEAVVREIRDAGGRCQVLRYDAAEPAAAQLAALAMRPSQLYHFATPRIFRQKRAPFEPACLDEMMRVYNTAFYELSQFCLERGDALAAFYPSTSAIDEAPRDTLEYVMAKIAGETLAATLARTLPNLRTVIERLPRVKTDQTATIFPVPAAAPSALMLPIIRRMSAAA
;
A
#
# COMPACT_ATOMS: atom_id res chain seq x y z
N MET A 1 -28.45 16.80 41.51
CA MET A 1 -28.82 17.26 40.18
C MET A 1 -27.63 18.00 39.62
N ASN A 2 -26.78 17.30 38.90
CA ASN A 2 -25.70 17.92 38.12
C ASN A 2 -25.78 17.26 36.72
N GLY A 3 -26.39 18.01 35.83
CA GLY A 3 -26.46 17.64 34.42
C GLY A 3 -25.10 17.84 33.78
N SER A 4 -24.44 16.74 33.46
CA SER A 4 -23.33 16.73 32.51
C SER A 4 -23.93 16.86 31.11
N GLY A 5 -23.97 18.09 30.60
CA GLY A 5 -24.20 18.31 29.18
C GLY A 5 -23.03 17.76 28.39
N SER A 6 -23.20 16.58 27.81
CA SER A 6 -22.36 16.13 26.70
C SER A 6 -22.81 16.95 25.48
N ASP A 7 -22.07 18.03 25.19
CA ASP A 7 -22.11 18.64 23.86
C ASP A 7 -21.64 17.58 22.86
N ASP A 8 -22.63 16.96 22.21
CA ASP A 8 -22.44 16.07 21.07
C ASP A 8 -22.07 16.97 19.85
N ALA A 9 -20.83 17.44 19.84
CA ALA A 9 -20.28 18.18 18.72
C ALA A 9 -20.29 17.22 17.51
N ALA A 10 -21.20 17.45 16.58
CA ALA A 10 -21.35 16.62 15.37
C ALA A 10 -19.99 16.39 14.73
N ALA A 11 -19.50 15.18 14.83
CA ALA A 11 -18.18 14.80 14.33
C ALA A 11 -18.10 15.09 12.83
N THR A 12 -17.19 15.96 12.42
CA THR A 12 -16.97 16.28 11.00
C THR A 12 -16.38 15.06 10.31
N MET A 13 -17.05 14.57 9.27
CA MET A 13 -16.67 13.35 8.56
C MET A 13 -16.44 13.63 7.08
N ARG A 14 -15.55 12.83 6.45
CA ARG A 14 -15.32 12.87 5.02
C ARG A 14 -15.03 11.47 4.47
N THR A 15 -15.72 11.08 3.41
CA THR A 15 -15.35 9.92 2.59
C THR A 15 -14.45 10.38 1.45
N TRP A 16 -13.29 9.73 1.32
CA TRP A 16 -12.29 10.06 0.32
C TRP A 16 -12.58 9.34 -1.01
N THR A 17 -12.59 10.08 -2.10
CA THR A 17 -12.92 9.58 -3.44
C THR A 17 -11.80 9.84 -4.42
N GLU A 18 -11.85 9.16 -5.57
CA GLU A 18 -10.94 9.42 -6.70
C GLU A 18 -11.00 10.87 -7.17
N THR A 19 -12.18 11.48 -7.13
CA THR A 19 -12.36 12.90 -7.48
C THR A 19 -11.55 13.80 -6.56
N HIS A 20 -11.51 13.51 -5.26
CA HIS A 20 -10.69 14.25 -4.30
C HIS A 20 -9.21 14.11 -4.60
N GLN A 21 -8.73 12.90 -4.94
CA GLN A 21 -7.34 12.66 -5.31
C GLN A 21 -6.97 13.44 -6.57
N ALA A 22 -7.79 13.34 -7.62
CA ALA A 22 -7.57 14.04 -8.88
C ALA A 22 -7.59 15.57 -8.70
N ALA A 23 -8.47 16.10 -7.85
CA ALA A 23 -8.52 17.54 -7.55
C ALA A 23 -7.23 18.01 -6.87
N PHE A 24 -6.75 17.27 -5.86
CA PHE A 24 -5.52 17.61 -5.15
C PHE A 24 -4.29 17.50 -6.05
N ALA A 25 -4.18 16.42 -6.82
CA ALA A 25 -3.07 16.22 -7.75
C ALA A 25 -3.01 17.35 -8.81
N ARG A 26 -4.15 17.76 -9.38
CA ARG A 26 -4.20 18.90 -10.32
C ARG A 26 -3.81 20.21 -9.66
N ALA A 27 -4.27 20.45 -8.43
CA ALA A 27 -4.01 21.72 -7.74
C ALA A 27 -2.57 21.84 -7.24
N THR A 28 -1.92 20.74 -6.88
CA THR A 28 -0.56 20.74 -6.29
C THR A 28 0.52 20.24 -7.21
N GLY A 29 0.18 19.50 -8.27
CA GLY A 29 1.14 18.80 -9.13
C GLY A 29 1.72 17.53 -8.50
N ASP A 30 1.21 17.07 -7.35
CA ASP A 30 1.63 15.80 -6.75
C ASP A 30 0.87 14.63 -7.41
N VAL A 31 1.48 14.05 -8.42
CA VAL A 31 0.96 12.91 -9.17
C VAL A 31 1.65 11.59 -8.82
N ASN A 32 2.20 11.48 -7.61
CA ASN A 32 2.88 10.25 -7.19
C ASN A 32 1.95 9.02 -7.36
N PRO A 33 2.41 7.96 -8.04
CA PRO A 33 1.59 6.79 -8.34
C PRO A 33 0.99 6.10 -7.11
N MET A 34 1.58 6.26 -5.93
CA MET A 34 1.00 5.74 -4.69
C MET A 34 -0.40 6.33 -4.42
N HIS A 35 -0.68 7.52 -4.93
CA HIS A 35 -1.94 8.23 -4.79
C HIS A 35 -2.85 8.09 -6.02
N MET A 36 -2.27 7.98 -7.22
CA MET A 36 -2.99 8.15 -8.47
C MET A 36 -3.18 6.84 -9.26
N ASP A 37 -2.28 5.87 -9.11
CA ASP A 37 -2.28 4.63 -9.89
C ASP A 37 -2.58 3.42 -9.00
N ALA A 38 -3.74 2.78 -9.18
CA ALA A 38 -4.17 1.64 -8.38
C ALA A 38 -3.24 0.43 -8.52
N ARG A 39 -2.62 0.23 -9.70
CA ARG A 39 -1.69 -0.87 -9.96
C ARG A 39 -0.38 -0.65 -9.20
N MET A 40 0.19 0.56 -9.31
CA MET A 40 1.43 0.89 -8.59
C MET A 40 1.20 0.94 -7.08
N ALA A 41 0.06 1.48 -6.62
CA ALA A 41 -0.28 1.54 -5.20
C ALA A 41 -0.37 0.17 -4.55
N ARG A 42 -0.92 -0.85 -5.25
CA ARG A 42 -0.96 -2.25 -4.76
C ARG A 42 0.42 -2.85 -4.52
N ARG A 43 1.45 -2.31 -5.16
CA ARG A 43 2.86 -2.74 -5.00
C ARG A 43 3.61 -1.92 -3.95
N THR A 44 2.89 -1.15 -3.15
CA THR A 44 3.44 -0.36 -2.05
C THR A 44 2.97 -0.89 -0.70
N LEU A 45 3.54 -0.36 0.39
CA LEU A 45 3.12 -0.67 1.77
C LEU A 45 1.65 -0.29 2.04
N ALA A 46 1.08 0.65 1.29
CA ALA A 46 -0.33 1.01 1.41
C ALA A 46 -1.25 -0.10 0.89
N GLY A 47 -0.81 -0.87 -0.11
CA GLY A 47 -1.58 -1.94 -0.73
C GLY A 47 -2.73 -1.47 -1.63
N GLU A 48 -3.12 -0.21 -1.52
CA GLU A 48 -4.16 0.49 -2.27
C GLU A 48 -3.77 1.96 -2.42
N ARG A 49 -4.53 2.74 -3.21
CA ARG A 49 -4.27 4.17 -3.36
C ARG A 49 -4.46 4.91 -2.04
N ALA A 50 -3.37 5.48 -1.54
CA ALA A 50 -3.40 6.31 -0.34
C ALA A 50 -3.88 7.72 -0.66
N VAL A 51 -4.63 8.32 0.24
CA VAL A 51 -4.97 9.75 0.21
C VAL A 51 -3.70 10.55 0.47
N HIS A 52 -3.51 11.66 -0.25
CA HIS A 52 -2.41 12.57 0.05
C HIS A 52 -2.54 13.08 1.51
N GLY A 53 -1.53 12.80 2.33
CA GLY A 53 -1.58 13.15 3.76
C GLY A 53 -1.80 14.65 3.98
N VAL A 54 -1.15 15.50 3.18
CA VAL A 54 -1.34 16.96 3.25
C VAL A 54 -2.76 17.37 2.86
N HIS A 55 -3.43 16.67 1.93
CA HIS A 55 -4.83 16.92 1.60
C HIS A 55 -5.75 16.67 2.81
N ALA A 56 -5.53 15.55 3.51
CA ALA A 56 -6.27 15.25 4.73
C ALA A 56 -6.04 16.30 5.82
N ALA A 57 -4.81 16.81 5.95
CA ALA A 57 -4.48 17.86 6.89
C ALA A 57 -5.12 19.21 6.52
N LEU A 58 -5.08 19.62 5.26
CA LEU A 58 -5.74 20.84 4.79
C LEU A 58 -7.25 20.77 5.01
N TRP A 59 -7.90 19.63 4.72
CA TRP A 59 -9.31 19.42 5.01
C TRP A 59 -9.63 19.57 6.52
N ALA A 60 -8.84 18.95 7.39
CA ALA A 60 -9.06 19.01 8.82
C ALA A 60 -8.93 20.45 9.37
N LEU A 61 -7.93 21.19 8.89
CA LEU A 61 -7.74 22.60 9.25
C LEU A 61 -8.87 23.48 8.68
N ASP A 62 -9.29 23.24 7.43
CA ASP A 62 -10.39 23.98 6.81
C ASP A 62 -11.70 23.80 7.57
N ALA A 63 -11.99 22.57 8.02
CA ALA A 63 -13.17 22.28 8.80
C ALA A 63 -13.23 23.04 10.16
N CYS A 64 -12.07 23.41 10.68
CA CYS A 64 -11.95 24.12 11.97
C CYS A 64 -11.74 25.64 11.80
N ALA A 65 -11.56 26.16 10.58
CA ALA A 65 -11.06 27.50 10.35
C ALA A 65 -12.02 28.63 10.78
N ASP A 66 -13.32 28.41 10.76
CA ASP A 66 -14.29 29.40 11.19
C ASP A 66 -14.48 29.43 12.73
N ALA A 67 -14.13 28.32 13.41
CA ALA A 67 -14.29 28.19 14.87
C ALA A 67 -13.03 28.53 15.67
N HIS A 68 -11.87 28.59 15.02
CA HIS A 68 -10.57 28.77 15.70
C HIS A 68 -9.73 29.86 15.01
N PRO A 69 -8.83 30.56 15.75
CA PRO A 69 -8.09 31.71 15.25
C PRO A 69 -6.90 31.33 14.35
N LEU A 70 -7.18 30.60 13.24
CA LEU A 70 -6.16 30.17 12.29
C LEU A 70 -5.49 31.36 11.56
N ASP A 71 -6.11 32.52 11.52
CA ASP A 71 -5.49 33.77 11.07
C ASP A 71 -4.26 34.16 11.92
N ARG A 72 -4.19 33.69 13.17
CA ARG A 72 -3.07 33.89 14.13
C ARG A 72 -2.16 32.66 14.24
N LEU A 73 -2.28 31.70 13.34
CA LEU A 73 -1.44 30.49 13.33
C LEU A 73 0.04 30.88 13.33
N ALA A 74 0.78 30.38 14.32
CA ALA A 74 2.23 30.59 14.50
C ALA A 74 3.01 29.30 14.17
N THR A 75 2.60 28.16 14.72
CA THR A 75 3.22 26.87 14.42
C THR A 75 2.17 25.82 14.11
N LEU A 76 2.57 24.86 13.27
CA LEU A 76 1.72 23.73 12.91
C LEU A 76 2.59 22.47 12.86
N GLN A 77 2.22 21.46 13.64
CA GLN A 77 2.81 20.14 13.57
C GLN A 77 1.77 19.15 13.04
N MET A 78 2.12 18.39 12.03
CA MET A 78 1.30 17.34 11.44
C MET A 78 2.07 16.02 11.49
N ARG A 79 1.49 14.97 12.10
CA ARG A 79 2.04 13.63 12.18
C ARG A 79 1.14 12.67 11.41
N PHE A 80 1.70 12.03 10.39
CA PHE A 80 1.03 11.05 9.54
C PHE A 80 1.37 9.66 10.06
N GLU A 81 0.47 9.09 10.84
CA GLU A 81 0.72 7.87 11.61
C GLU A 81 0.38 6.63 10.79
N ARG A 82 -0.64 6.74 9.91
CA ARG A 82 -1.12 5.64 9.08
C ARG A 82 -1.70 6.17 7.76
N PHE A 83 -1.79 5.30 6.76
CA PHE A 83 -2.43 5.67 5.50
C PHE A 83 -3.94 5.80 5.68
N VAL A 84 -4.51 6.83 5.07
CA VAL A 84 -5.92 6.91 4.72
C VAL A 84 -6.03 6.43 3.28
N LEU A 85 -6.94 5.53 2.97
CA LEU A 85 -7.11 4.98 1.63
C LEU A 85 -8.27 5.64 0.89
N VAL A 86 -8.24 5.56 -0.43
CA VAL A 86 -9.40 5.97 -1.24
C VAL A 86 -10.57 5.04 -0.93
N GLY A 87 -11.72 5.61 -0.59
CA GLY A 87 -12.88 4.88 -0.08
C GLY A 87 -13.07 4.99 1.43
N ASP A 88 -12.01 5.27 2.19
CA ASP A 88 -12.10 5.42 3.64
C ASP A 88 -12.98 6.61 4.04
N ARG A 89 -13.72 6.41 5.11
CA ARG A 89 -14.46 7.44 5.83
C ARG A 89 -13.67 7.89 7.04
N THR A 90 -13.16 9.12 7.00
CA THR A 90 -12.45 9.73 8.10
C THR A 90 -13.36 10.50 9.03
N VAL A 91 -13.02 10.50 10.31
CA VAL A 91 -13.66 11.27 11.38
C VAL A 91 -12.64 12.24 11.95
N LEU A 92 -12.97 13.53 11.96
CA LEU A 92 -12.19 14.59 12.60
C LEU A 92 -12.67 14.76 14.04
N THR A 93 -11.73 14.78 14.98
CA THR A 93 -11.99 15.03 16.40
C THR A 93 -11.13 16.20 16.88
N VAL A 94 -11.76 17.16 17.54
CA VAL A 94 -11.09 18.24 18.28
C VAL A 94 -10.89 17.76 19.72
N HIS A 95 -9.63 17.68 20.17
CA HIS A 95 -9.29 17.22 21.52
C HIS A 95 -9.09 18.38 22.49
N GLU A 96 -8.52 19.47 21.99
CA GLU A 96 -8.20 20.65 22.77
C GLU A 96 -8.25 21.87 21.86
N ALA A 97 -8.91 22.90 22.31
CA ALA A 97 -9.02 24.15 21.58
C ALA A 97 -9.18 25.33 22.56
N ASP A 98 -8.21 26.24 22.52
CA ASP A 98 -8.25 27.50 23.28
C ASP A 98 -7.66 28.65 22.45
N ALA A 99 -7.44 29.80 23.08
CA ALA A 99 -6.87 30.96 22.40
C ALA A 99 -5.39 30.80 22.00
N ARG A 100 -4.69 29.77 22.48
CA ARG A 100 -3.25 29.55 22.27
C ARG A 100 -2.93 28.33 21.47
N GLN A 101 -3.81 27.31 21.51
CA GLN A 101 -3.53 26.02 20.85
C GLN A 101 -4.79 25.32 20.36
N LEU A 102 -4.59 24.45 19.37
CA LEU A 102 -5.61 23.57 18.80
C LEU A 102 -4.97 22.20 18.56
N ARG A 103 -5.61 21.15 19.08
CA ARG A 103 -5.19 19.77 18.85
C ARG A 103 -6.32 19.00 18.18
N LEU A 104 -6.02 18.42 17.02
CA LEU A 104 -6.95 17.66 16.21
C LEU A 104 -6.41 16.25 15.96
N SER A 105 -7.30 15.31 15.74
CA SER A 105 -6.96 14.03 15.10
C SER A 105 -7.95 13.66 14.00
N VAL A 106 -7.45 12.94 13.01
CA VAL A 106 -8.24 12.29 11.98
C VAL A 106 -8.09 10.79 12.16
N ALA A 107 -9.20 10.08 12.17
CA ALA A 107 -9.23 8.63 12.34
C ALA A 107 -10.07 7.96 11.25
N VAL A 108 -9.68 6.74 10.87
CA VAL A 108 -10.45 5.82 10.04
C VAL A 108 -10.85 4.66 10.94
N ASP A 109 -12.13 4.36 11.00
CA ASP A 109 -12.63 3.27 11.83
C ASP A 109 -12.15 3.30 13.29
N GLY A 110 -12.01 4.50 13.88
CA GLY A 110 -11.52 4.70 15.24
C GLY A 110 -9.99 4.56 15.40
N VAL A 111 -9.26 4.21 14.32
CA VAL A 111 -7.80 4.18 14.31
C VAL A 111 -7.24 5.52 13.84
N ARG A 112 -6.43 6.15 14.67
CA ARG A 112 -5.85 7.46 14.37
C ARG A 112 -4.85 7.36 13.21
N THR A 113 -5.06 8.22 12.19
CA THR A 113 -4.23 8.28 10.98
C THR A 113 -3.41 9.54 10.89
N LEU A 114 -3.91 10.65 11.44
CA LEU A 114 -3.26 11.96 11.42
C LEU A 114 -3.51 12.67 12.75
N THR A 115 -2.46 13.29 13.29
CA THR A 115 -2.53 14.23 14.42
C THR A 115 -2.06 15.60 13.97
N ILE A 116 -2.78 16.63 14.34
CA ILE A 116 -2.44 18.03 14.08
C ILE A 116 -2.37 18.78 15.41
N GLN A 117 -1.29 19.53 15.61
CA GLN A 117 -1.14 20.46 16.72
C GLN A 117 -0.81 21.84 16.14
N ALA A 118 -1.58 22.83 16.50
CA ALA A 118 -1.39 24.22 16.08
C ALA A 118 -1.23 25.11 17.31
N THR A 119 -0.37 26.12 17.22
CA THR A 119 -0.27 27.20 18.23
C THR A 119 -0.54 28.54 17.57
N PHE A 120 -1.08 29.44 18.35
CA PHE A 120 -1.47 30.77 17.90
C PHE A 120 -0.64 31.85 18.62
N ALA A 121 -0.23 32.87 17.88
CA ALA A 121 0.49 34.02 18.42
C ALA A 121 0.02 35.34 17.75
N ALA A 122 0.24 36.45 18.43
CA ALA A 122 -0.08 37.78 17.87
C ALA A 122 0.93 38.17 16.77
N GLU A 123 2.19 37.81 16.98
CA GLU A 123 3.28 38.12 16.05
C GLU A 123 3.80 36.85 15.36
N ARG A 124 4.28 37.02 14.14
CA ARG A 124 4.90 35.95 13.34
C ARG A 124 6.40 36.19 13.25
N ALA A 125 7.15 35.11 13.10
CA ALA A 125 8.57 35.17 12.79
C ALA A 125 8.82 35.84 11.43
N PRO A 126 9.98 36.52 11.25
CA PRO A 126 10.34 37.08 9.95
C PRO A 126 10.34 36.04 8.83
N GLY A 127 9.91 36.43 7.64
CA GLY A 127 9.94 35.57 6.45
C GLY A 127 11.37 35.33 5.95
N GLN A 128 11.55 34.24 5.25
CA GLN A 128 12.81 33.90 4.58
C GLN A 128 12.62 33.93 3.07
N ALA A 129 13.61 34.46 2.35
CA ALA A 129 13.61 34.49 0.90
C ALA A 129 14.17 33.18 0.33
N VAL A 130 13.62 32.73 -0.80
CA VAL A 130 14.17 31.64 -1.61
C VAL A 130 14.93 32.24 -2.76
N GLU A 131 16.26 32.19 -2.73
CA GLU A 131 17.13 32.81 -3.75
C GLU A 131 17.38 31.88 -4.95
N VAL A 132 17.24 30.56 -4.74
CA VAL A 132 17.48 29.55 -5.77
C VAL A 132 16.41 29.66 -6.87
N ALA A 133 16.85 29.61 -8.13
CA ALA A 133 15.94 29.61 -9.28
C ALA A 133 15.05 28.33 -9.23
N PRO A 134 13.72 28.49 -9.41
CA PRO A 134 12.83 27.35 -9.35
C PRO A 134 12.86 26.55 -10.64
N VAL A 135 12.79 25.22 -10.50
CA VAL A 135 12.48 24.32 -11.61
C VAL A 135 10.97 24.10 -11.72
N ALA A 136 10.49 23.67 -12.87
CA ALA A 136 9.11 23.22 -13.03
C ALA A 136 8.87 21.91 -12.26
N ILE A 137 7.62 21.68 -11.83
CA ILE A 137 7.23 20.40 -11.27
C ILE A 137 7.31 19.35 -12.41
N PRO A 138 8.05 18.23 -12.22
CA PRO A 138 8.18 17.20 -13.23
C PRO A 138 6.82 16.52 -13.48
N ALA A 139 6.59 16.04 -14.70
CA ALA A 139 5.38 15.29 -15.05
C ALA A 139 5.28 13.93 -14.33
N GLU A 140 6.43 13.35 -13.97
CA GLU A 140 6.54 12.10 -13.21
C GLU A 140 7.43 12.31 -11.98
N PRO A 141 7.18 11.59 -10.88
CA PRO A 141 8.01 11.70 -9.69
C PRO A 141 9.45 11.26 -9.97
N VAL A 142 10.40 12.01 -9.45
CA VAL A 142 11.82 11.67 -9.61
C VAL A 142 12.14 10.41 -8.82
N ALA A 143 12.66 9.38 -9.51
CA ALA A 143 13.20 8.18 -8.86
C ALA A 143 14.64 8.46 -8.41
N ARG A 144 14.85 8.69 -7.11
CA ARG A 144 16.16 8.99 -6.56
C ARG A 144 16.84 7.77 -5.98
N ASP A 145 18.16 7.73 -6.13
CA ASP A 145 18.99 6.85 -5.33
C ASP A 145 19.09 7.43 -3.91
N PRO A 146 18.77 6.65 -2.86
CA PRO A 146 18.93 7.11 -1.49
C PRO A 146 20.33 7.62 -1.14
N ALA A 147 21.37 7.05 -1.73
CA ALA A 147 22.75 7.51 -1.51
C ALA A 147 23.00 8.94 -2.02
N ALA A 148 22.22 9.41 -2.99
CA ALA A 148 22.33 10.77 -3.57
C ALA A 148 21.46 11.82 -2.85
N LEU A 149 20.80 11.48 -1.73
CA LEU A 149 19.91 12.41 -1.04
C LEU A 149 20.68 13.44 -0.19
N THR A 150 21.79 13.05 0.41
CA THR A 150 22.53 13.92 1.34
C THR A 150 23.07 15.16 0.63
N GLY A 151 22.75 16.35 1.18
CA GLY A 151 23.18 17.63 0.64
C GLY A 151 22.39 18.12 -0.58
N LEU A 152 21.38 17.36 -1.04
CA LEU A 152 20.52 17.78 -2.14
C LEU A 152 19.73 19.02 -1.72
N ALA A 153 19.73 20.06 -2.56
CA ALA A 153 18.97 21.27 -2.38
C ALA A 153 18.42 21.78 -3.73
N GLY A 154 17.39 22.59 -3.67
CA GLY A 154 16.80 23.17 -4.87
C GLY A 154 15.56 24.02 -4.54
N ALA A 155 14.88 24.45 -5.58
CA ALA A 155 13.58 25.10 -5.49
C ALA A 155 12.70 24.70 -6.67
N PHE A 156 11.40 24.73 -6.49
CA PHE A 156 10.45 24.55 -7.58
C PHE A 156 9.36 25.62 -7.55
N ALA A 157 8.74 25.85 -8.70
CA ALA A 157 7.62 26.76 -8.82
C ALA A 157 6.40 26.17 -8.13
N LEU A 158 5.80 26.93 -7.21
CA LEU A 158 4.53 26.52 -6.60
C LEU A 158 3.40 26.54 -7.65
N PRO A 159 2.41 25.66 -7.50
CA PRO A 159 1.21 25.69 -8.30
C PRO A 159 0.41 26.97 -8.05
N ASP A 160 -0.62 27.21 -8.88
CA ASP A 160 -1.53 28.34 -8.71
C ASP A 160 -2.14 28.37 -7.29
N PRO A 161 -1.89 29.43 -6.49
CA PRO A 161 -2.44 29.54 -5.15
C PRO A 161 -3.97 29.46 -5.11
N ALA A 162 -4.67 29.94 -6.14
CA ALA A 162 -6.12 29.90 -6.21
C ALA A 162 -6.64 28.45 -6.35
N ALA A 163 -5.95 27.60 -7.11
CA ALA A 163 -6.32 26.20 -7.27
C ALA A 163 -6.18 25.41 -5.97
N VAL A 164 -5.11 25.66 -5.18
CA VAL A 164 -4.92 25.00 -3.89
C VAL A 164 -5.89 25.57 -2.85
N ALA A 165 -6.11 26.89 -2.85
CA ALA A 165 -7.06 27.57 -1.98
C ALA A 165 -8.50 27.05 -2.13
N ALA A 166 -8.90 26.67 -3.35
CA ALA A 166 -10.21 26.11 -3.62
C ALA A 166 -10.45 24.75 -2.93
N LEU A 167 -9.40 24.03 -2.54
CA LEU A 167 -9.49 22.77 -1.79
C LEU A 167 -9.77 23.00 -0.29
N ALA A 168 -9.39 24.16 0.24
CA ALA A 168 -9.52 24.53 1.63
C ALA A 168 -9.86 26.05 1.75
N PRO A 169 -11.08 26.44 1.34
CA PRO A 169 -11.44 27.86 1.15
C PRO A 169 -11.55 28.65 2.46
N ARG A 170 -11.94 28.03 3.57
CA ARG A 170 -12.00 28.67 4.88
C ARG A 170 -10.61 28.90 5.42
N LEU A 171 -9.75 27.89 5.32
CA LEU A 171 -8.33 28.00 5.70
C LEU A 171 -7.62 29.07 4.85
N ALA A 172 -7.93 29.16 3.56
CA ALA A 172 -7.35 30.16 2.66
C ALA A 172 -7.79 31.60 3.01
N ARG A 173 -9.01 31.79 3.53
CA ARG A 173 -9.45 33.06 4.07
C ARG A 173 -8.66 33.47 5.32
N ALA A 174 -8.36 32.50 6.19
CA ALA A 174 -7.63 32.76 7.43
C ALA A 174 -6.13 32.99 7.20
N LEU A 175 -5.46 32.13 6.42
CA LEU A 175 -4.01 32.14 6.25
C LEU A 175 -3.52 32.92 5.02
N GLY A 176 -4.40 33.16 4.07
CA GLY A 176 -4.08 33.64 2.74
C GLY A 176 -3.73 32.51 1.75
N PRO A 177 -4.08 32.64 0.47
CA PRO A 177 -3.92 31.57 -0.54
C PRO A 177 -2.46 31.16 -0.75
N GLY A 178 -1.50 32.08 -0.67
CA GLY A 178 -0.07 31.78 -0.81
C GLY A 178 0.46 30.80 0.22
N ARG A 179 0.08 30.95 1.50
CA ARG A 179 0.47 30.02 2.56
C ARG A 179 -0.17 28.65 2.39
N VAL A 180 -1.45 28.61 1.98
CA VAL A 180 -2.14 27.33 1.70
C VAL A 180 -1.51 26.63 0.52
N ALA A 181 -1.11 27.37 -0.53
CA ALA A 181 -0.36 26.80 -1.64
C ALA A 181 1.01 26.27 -1.23
N ALA A 182 1.71 26.99 -0.34
CA ALA A 182 3.00 26.52 0.18
C ALA A 182 2.83 25.25 1.04
N LEU A 183 1.78 25.13 1.85
CA LEU A 183 1.44 23.90 2.57
C LEU A 183 1.15 22.75 1.60
N GLY A 184 0.35 22.98 0.56
CA GLY A 184 0.10 22.00 -0.50
C GLY A 184 1.39 21.57 -1.23
N GLY A 185 2.29 22.54 -1.47
CA GLY A 185 3.60 22.31 -2.08
C GLY A 185 4.53 21.39 -1.27
N LEU A 186 4.31 21.24 0.05
CA LEU A 186 5.07 20.26 0.85
C LEU A 186 4.75 18.82 0.44
N SER A 187 3.51 18.53 -0.02
CA SER A 187 3.18 17.23 -0.64
C SER A 187 3.97 17.04 -1.93
N THR A 188 3.95 18.04 -2.81
CA THR A 188 4.69 18.04 -4.08
C THR A 188 6.19 17.85 -3.86
N LEU A 189 6.76 18.54 -2.85
CA LEU A 189 8.16 18.36 -2.48
C LEU A 189 8.48 16.88 -2.20
N VAL A 190 7.69 16.25 -1.33
CA VAL A 190 7.93 14.87 -0.91
C VAL A 190 7.59 13.88 -2.01
N GLY A 191 6.44 14.03 -2.65
CA GLY A 191 5.93 13.09 -3.64
C GLY A 191 6.64 13.16 -4.99
N MET A 192 7.06 14.36 -5.43
CA MET A 192 7.61 14.55 -6.77
C MET A 192 9.12 14.76 -6.80
N PHE A 193 9.73 15.34 -5.72
CA PHE A 193 11.13 15.74 -5.74
C PHE A 193 12.01 14.91 -4.79
N VAL A 194 11.71 14.89 -3.48
CA VAL A 194 12.60 14.31 -2.44
C VAL A 194 11.81 13.74 -1.27
N PRO A 195 11.84 12.42 -1.07
CA PRO A 195 12.49 11.35 -1.81
C PRO A 195 11.92 11.08 -3.22
N GLY A 196 10.78 11.69 -3.58
CA GLY A 196 10.13 11.52 -4.87
C GLY A 196 9.35 10.22 -4.99
N LEU A 197 9.54 9.44 -6.06
CA LEU A 197 8.74 8.25 -6.38
C LEU A 197 8.57 7.27 -5.20
N HIS A 198 9.61 7.10 -4.40
CA HIS A 198 9.62 6.13 -3.29
C HIS A 198 9.45 6.79 -1.91
N SER A 199 8.68 7.87 -1.83
CA SER A 199 8.45 8.61 -0.59
C SER A 199 7.36 8.00 0.29
N ILE A 200 7.52 8.19 1.62
CA ILE A 200 6.46 8.13 2.64
C ILE A 200 6.65 9.35 3.53
N LEU A 201 5.61 10.16 3.65
CA LEU A 201 5.58 11.31 4.55
C LEU A 201 5.21 10.84 5.96
N SER A 202 5.95 11.30 6.98
CA SER A 202 5.69 10.94 8.38
C SER A 202 5.38 12.14 9.28
N LYS A 203 6.04 13.28 9.05
CA LYS A 203 5.87 14.45 9.88
C LYS A 203 6.19 15.74 9.13
N ILE A 204 5.44 16.78 9.41
CA ILE A 204 5.74 18.16 9.02
C ILE A 204 5.62 19.06 10.25
N ASP A 205 6.67 19.81 10.54
CA ASP A 205 6.67 20.93 11.48
C ASP A 205 6.75 22.23 10.67
N VAL A 206 5.80 23.14 10.85
CA VAL A 206 5.74 24.42 10.15
C VAL A 206 5.83 25.54 11.16
N THR A 207 6.63 26.56 10.86
CA THR A 207 6.56 27.88 11.46
C THR A 207 5.97 28.83 10.42
N VAL A 208 4.86 29.46 10.74
CA VAL A 208 4.23 30.47 9.89
C VAL A 208 4.98 31.77 10.08
N THR A 209 5.39 32.39 8.97
CA THR A 209 6.20 33.60 8.98
C THR A 209 5.44 34.80 8.42
N GLU A 210 5.99 35.98 8.59
CA GLU A 210 5.55 37.18 7.86
C GLU A 210 5.69 36.98 6.35
N GLY A 211 5.03 37.81 5.57
CA GLY A 211 4.93 37.67 4.13
C GLY A 211 3.79 36.72 3.74
N GLY A 212 3.98 35.93 2.71
CA GLY A 212 2.94 35.02 2.18
C GLY A 212 2.70 35.24 0.71
N THR A 213 3.48 36.14 0.11
CA THR A 213 3.57 36.36 -1.33
C THR A 213 4.81 35.66 -1.87
N GLY A 214 4.70 35.07 -3.05
CA GLY A 214 5.79 34.33 -3.68
C GLY A 214 5.25 33.15 -4.46
N SER A 215 6.07 32.63 -5.37
CA SER A 215 5.67 31.58 -6.32
C SER A 215 6.62 30.40 -6.32
N ARG A 216 7.45 30.24 -5.28
CA ARG A 216 8.44 29.17 -5.23
C ARG A 216 8.56 28.57 -3.83
N LEU A 217 8.93 27.29 -3.78
CA LEU A 217 9.31 26.59 -2.55
C LEU A 217 10.74 26.07 -2.71
N GLY A 218 11.62 26.55 -1.83
CA GLY A 218 13.00 26.09 -1.70
C GLY A 218 13.08 24.93 -0.71
N TYR A 219 14.04 24.04 -0.90
CA TYR A 219 14.28 22.92 0.00
C TYR A 219 15.76 22.54 0.09
N ALA A 220 16.13 21.92 1.21
CA ALA A 220 17.44 21.31 1.41
C ALA A 220 17.34 20.05 2.27
N VAL A 221 17.96 18.97 1.82
CA VAL A 221 18.09 17.74 2.62
C VAL A 221 19.14 17.98 3.72
N LYS A 222 18.70 17.92 4.96
CA LYS A 222 19.56 18.09 6.13
C LYS A 222 20.20 16.78 6.56
N ARG A 223 19.47 15.69 6.41
CA ARG A 223 19.93 14.38 6.84
C ARG A 223 19.24 13.27 6.08
N PHE A 224 20.00 12.29 5.65
CA PHE A 224 19.52 10.96 5.29
C PHE A 224 20.17 9.94 6.21
N GLN A 225 19.37 9.01 6.77
CA GLN A 225 19.85 7.96 7.66
C GLN A 225 19.61 6.59 7.02
N PRO A 226 20.65 5.94 6.43
CA PRO A 226 20.50 4.73 5.65
C PRO A 226 19.86 3.55 6.41
N MET A 227 20.24 3.33 7.67
CA MET A 227 19.68 2.22 8.46
C MET A 227 18.17 2.34 8.70
N LEU A 228 17.67 3.56 8.85
CA LEU A 228 16.24 3.85 9.07
C LEU A 228 15.51 4.23 7.78
N GLN A 229 16.22 4.35 6.66
CA GLN A 229 15.69 4.89 5.41
C GLN A 229 14.94 6.21 5.61
N SER A 230 15.31 6.99 6.64
CA SER A 230 14.65 8.25 6.99
C SER A 230 15.36 9.45 6.39
N VAL A 231 14.58 10.43 5.92
CA VAL A 231 15.04 11.68 5.35
C VAL A 231 14.43 12.86 6.11
N THR A 232 15.26 13.86 6.41
CA THR A 232 14.83 15.12 6.99
C THR A 232 15.18 16.25 6.02
N LEU A 233 14.20 17.09 5.71
CA LEU A 233 14.30 18.23 4.80
C LEU A 233 13.94 19.51 5.55
N ASP A 234 14.61 20.61 5.24
CA ASP A 234 14.08 21.93 5.52
C ASP A 234 13.49 22.51 4.23
N ALA A 235 12.37 23.19 4.34
CA ALA A 235 11.68 23.86 3.24
C ALA A 235 11.33 25.30 3.62
N VAL A 236 11.40 26.20 2.63
CA VAL A 236 11.05 27.60 2.77
C VAL A 236 10.09 27.98 1.64
N GLY A 237 8.96 28.56 1.98
CA GLY A 237 7.95 28.98 1.03
C GLY A 237 7.28 30.30 1.42
N PRO A 238 6.29 30.74 0.63
CA PRO A 238 5.55 31.96 0.94
C PRO A 238 4.93 31.93 2.33
N GLY A 239 5.47 32.73 3.25
CA GLY A 239 4.97 32.87 4.62
C GLY A 239 5.08 31.61 5.49
N LEU A 240 6.02 30.72 5.20
CA LEU A 240 6.33 29.56 6.05
C LEU A 240 7.76 29.08 5.92
N VAL A 241 8.25 28.48 7.00
CA VAL A 241 9.41 27.61 7.04
C VAL A 241 8.94 26.26 7.58
N ALA A 242 9.39 25.17 6.98
CA ALA A 242 8.97 23.84 7.40
C ALA A 242 10.16 22.90 7.55
N ARG A 243 10.04 21.98 8.52
CA ARG A 243 10.85 20.77 8.59
C ARG A 243 9.97 19.58 8.24
N VAL A 244 10.41 18.80 7.28
CA VAL A 244 9.68 17.64 6.77
C VAL A 244 10.49 16.38 7.06
N GLU A 245 9.86 15.39 7.66
CA GLU A 245 10.43 14.09 7.94
C GLU A 245 9.64 13.01 7.17
N GLY A 246 10.36 12.10 6.56
CA GLY A 246 9.77 11.01 5.82
C GLY A 246 10.72 9.82 5.70
N PHE A 247 10.29 8.84 4.93
CA PHE A 247 11.06 7.62 4.66
C PHE A 247 11.16 7.38 3.16
N VAL A 248 12.23 6.71 2.77
CA VAL A 248 12.33 6.07 1.45
C VAL A 248 11.73 4.68 1.58
N ARG A 249 10.59 4.44 0.93
CA ARG A 249 9.97 3.11 0.91
C ARG A 249 10.74 2.17 0.00
N PRO A 250 10.68 0.86 0.25
CA PRO A 250 11.27 -0.12 -0.64
C PRO A 250 10.67 0.01 -2.06
N ARG A 251 11.51 -0.26 -3.05
CA ARG A 251 11.05 -0.41 -4.43
C ARG A 251 10.15 -1.63 -4.55
N PRO A 252 9.17 -1.63 -5.47
CA PRO A 252 8.42 -2.85 -5.78
C PRO A 252 9.35 -4.01 -6.10
N VAL A 253 9.01 -5.21 -5.63
CA VAL A 253 9.85 -6.38 -5.84
C VAL A 253 9.83 -6.76 -7.32
N GLU A 254 10.99 -6.82 -7.95
CA GLU A 254 11.11 -7.34 -9.31
C GLU A 254 10.79 -8.82 -9.32
N GLN A 255 9.96 -9.23 -10.29
CA GLN A 255 9.60 -10.63 -10.46
C GLN A 255 10.74 -11.37 -11.16
N GLU A 256 11.05 -12.58 -10.68
CA GLU A 256 12.00 -13.45 -11.34
C GLU A 256 11.58 -13.72 -12.78
N SER A 257 12.51 -13.56 -13.74
CA SER A 257 12.20 -13.80 -15.15
C SER A 257 12.07 -15.28 -15.46
N LEU A 258 11.25 -15.63 -16.46
CA LEU A 258 11.16 -17.02 -16.94
C LEU A 258 12.53 -17.55 -17.41
N ARG A 259 13.32 -16.68 -18.03
CA ARG A 259 14.67 -17.03 -18.50
C ARG A 259 15.58 -17.49 -17.34
N ASP A 260 15.58 -16.74 -16.24
CA ASP A 260 16.39 -17.09 -15.08
C ASP A 260 15.88 -18.36 -14.40
N LEU A 261 14.56 -18.50 -14.32
CA LEU A 261 13.93 -19.66 -13.72
C LEU A 261 14.07 -20.94 -14.57
N ALA A 262 14.13 -20.81 -15.89
CA ALA A 262 14.36 -21.95 -16.79
C ALA A 262 15.74 -22.59 -16.57
N ALA A 263 16.74 -21.82 -16.15
CA ALA A 263 18.06 -22.35 -15.81
C ALA A 263 18.07 -23.25 -14.55
N LEU A 264 16.99 -23.24 -13.75
CA LEU A 264 16.84 -24.04 -12.52
C LEU A 264 16.10 -25.36 -12.73
N VAL A 265 15.52 -25.57 -13.92
CA VAL A 265 14.59 -26.67 -14.20
C VAL A 265 15.06 -27.46 -15.42
N GLU A 266 15.15 -28.79 -15.28
CA GLU A 266 15.46 -29.66 -16.41
C GLU A 266 14.33 -29.62 -17.45
N PRO A 267 14.66 -29.56 -18.77
CA PRO A 267 13.66 -29.59 -19.81
C PRO A 267 12.77 -30.83 -19.68
N GLY A 268 11.45 -30.67 -19.72
CA GLY A 268 10.49 -31.76 -19.61
C GLY A 268 10.21 -32.28 -18.20
N ALA A 269 10.88 -31.74 -17.16
CA ALA A 269 10.72 -32.18 -15.76
C ALA A 269 9.25 -32.14 -15.28
N PHE A 270 8.45 -31.24 -15.85
CA PHE A 270 7.04 -31.06 -15.50
C PHE A 270 6.08 -31.27 -16.68
N ALA A 271 6.51 -31.98 -17.73
CA ALA A 271 5.71 -32.16 -18.97
C ALA A 271 4.32 -32.75 -18.72
N ALA A 272 4.17 -33.63 -17.73
CA ALA A 272 2.89 -34.24 -17.34
C ALA A 272 2.05 -33.35 -16.39
N VAL A 273 2.57 -32.21 -15.95
CA VAL A 273 1.88 -31.34 -14.99
C VAL A 273 0.89 -30.43 -15.70
N SER A 274 -0.34 -30.41 -15.18
CA SER A 274 -1.41 -29.49 -15.52
C SER A 274 -1.83 -28.75 -14.25
N ALA A 275 -1.42 -27.49 -14.09
CA ALA A 275 -1.54 -26.79 -12.82
C ALA A 275 -2.52 -25.61 -12.86
N LEU A 276 -3.46 -25.57 -11.91
CA LEU A 276 -4.25 -24.38 -11.59
C LEU A 276 -3.54 -23.60 -10.47
N ILE A 277 -3.18 -22.33 -10.76
CA ILE A 277 -2.42 -21.47 -9.85
C ILE A 277 -3.27 -20.26 -9.51
N VAL A 278 -3.87 -20.28 -8.33
CA VAL A 278 -4.73 -19.22 -7.84
C VAL A 278 -3.89 -18.13 -7.21
N GLY A 279 -4.02 -16.89 -7.74
CA GLY A 279 -3.14 -15.77 -7.38
C GLY A 279 -1.80 -15.82 -8.13
N GLY A 280 -1.82 -16.13 -9.44
CA GLY A 280 -0.64 -16.33 -10.29
C GLY A 280 -0.05 -15.08 -10.93
N SER A 281 -0.60 -13.88 -10.67
CA SER A 281 -0.16 -12.64 -11.34
C SER A 281 1.18 -12.09 -10.82
N ARG A 282 1.63 -12.49 -9.64
CA ARG A 282 2.90 -12.03 -9.02
C ARG A 282 3.39 -12.96 -7.90
N GLY A 283 4.59 -12.68 -7.38
CA GLY A 283 5.15 -13.34 -6.20
C GLY A 283 5.29 -14.85 -6.38
N LEU A 284 4.88 -15.61 -5.36
CA LEU A 284 4.96 -17.07 -5.35
C LEU A 284 4.19 -17.70 -6.53
N GLY A 285 3.00 -17.18 -6.83
CA GLY A 285 2.18 -17.76 -7.91
C GLY A 285 2.81 -17.55 -9.28
N ALA A 286 3.34 -16.38 -9.60
CA ALA A 286 4.03 -16.13 -10.87
C ALA A 286 5.30 -16.99 -10.99
N ALA A 287 6.12 -17.09 -9.92
CA ALA A 287 7.30 -17.95 -9.92
C ALA A 287 6.93 -19.43 -10.13
N THR A 288 5.87 -19.91 -9.45
CA THR A 288 5.35 -21.29 -9.64
C THR A 288 4.91 -21.55 -11.08
N ALA A 289 4.15 -20.61 -11.67
CA ALA A 289 3.71 -20.73 -13.06
C ALA A 289 4.87 -20.81 -14.04
N LYS A 290 5.84 -19.93 -13.88
CA LYS A 290 7.04 -19.89 -14.73
C LYS A 290 7.91 -21.14 -14.58
N LEU A 291 8.13 -21.62 -13.34
CA LEU A 291 8.89 -22.86 -13.09
C LEU A 291 8.23 -24.08 -13.74
N ILE A 292 6.91 -24.25 -13.57
CA ILE A 292 6.18 -25.37 -14.17
C ILE A 292 6.21 -25.27 -15.70
N ALA A 293 5.99 -24.09 -16.26
CA ALA A 293 6.02 -23.86 -17.70
C ALA A 293 7.42 -24.10 -18.29
N ALA A 294 8.50 -23.68 -17.60
CA ALA A 294 9.87 -23.93 -18.00
C ALA A 294 10.19 -25.44 -18.07
N GLY A 295 9.60 -26.25 -17.19
CA GLY A 295 9.69 -27.71 -17.23
C GLY A 295 8.70 -28.37 -18.19
N GLY A 296 8.02 -27.64 -19.09
CA GLY A 296 7.12 -28.15 -20.10
C GLY A 296 5.68 -28.40 -19.65
N GLY A 297 5.32 -28.06 -18.43
CA GLY A 297 3.96 -28.19 -17.89
C GLY A 297 2.97 -27.17 -18.49
N ALA A 298 1.68 -27.47 -18.36
CA ALA A 298 0.60 -26.55 -18.72
C ALA A 298 0.09 -25.85 -17.47
N VAL A 299 -0.10 -24.54 -17.54
CA VAL A 299 -0.56 -23.76 -16.38
C VAL A 299 -1.80 -22.92 -16.72
N CYS A 300 -2.70 -22.79 -15.76
CA CYS A 300 -3.71 -21.76 -15.74
C CYS A 300 -3.45 -20.90 -14.51
N ILE A 301 -3.20 -19.61 -14.71
CA ILE A 301 -3.06 -18.66 -13.62
C ILE A 301 -4.35 -17.88 -13.42
N THR A 302 -4.61 -17.47 -12.18
CA THR A 302 -5.75 -16.59 -11.91
C THR A 302 -5.33 -15.28 -11.25
N TYR A 303 -6.19 -14.28 -11.37
CA TYR A 303 -6.08 -12.98 -10.71
C TYR A 303 -7.44 -12.47 -10.24
N ALA A 304 -7.49 -11.70 -9.18
CA ALA A 304 -8.71 -10.99 -8.75
C ALA A 304 -8.75 -9.58 -9.37
N SER A 305 -7.69 -8.80 -9.18
CA SER A 305 -7.59 -7.39 -9.60
C SER A 305 -6.36 -7.05 -10.45
N GLY A 306 -5.39 -7.94 -10.60
CA GLY A 306 -4.13 -7.74 -11.32
C GLY A 306 -4.14 -8.26 -12.74
N ALA A 307 -5.06 -7.79 -13.60
CA ALA A 307 -5.19 -8.29 -14.96
C ALA A 307 -3.92 -8.09 -15.81
N GLU A 308 -3.36 -6.90 -15.81
CA GLU A 308 -2.18 -6.56 -16.62
C GLU A 308 -0.93 -7.32 -16.18
N GLU A 309 -0.73 -7.50 -14.87
CA GLU A 309 0.35 -8.31 -14.32
C GLU A 309 0.17 -9.79 -14.69
N ALA A 310 -1.05 -10.31 -14.64
CA ALA A 310 -1.35 -11.66 -15.04
C ALA A 310 -1.09 -11.87 -16.54
N GLU A 311 -1.55 -10.96 -17.39
CA GLU A 311 -1.29 -10.96 -18.81
C GLU A 311 0.21 -10.85 -19.14
N ALA A 312 0.99 -10.10 -18.36
CA ALA A 312 2.43 -10.05 -18.53
C ALA A 312 3.10 -11.42 -18.28
N VAL A 313 2.68 -12.13 -17.22
CA VAL A 313 3.15 -13.49 -16.93
C VAL A 313 2.76 -14.47 -18.07
N VAL A 314 1.53 -14.35 -18.57
CA VAL A 314 1.05 -15.19 -19.69
C VAL A 314 1.87 -14.96 -20.95
N ARG A 315 2.08 -13.70 -21.32
CA ARG A 315 2.91 -13.35 -22.49
C ARG A 315 4.31 -13.92 -22.35
N GLU A 316 4.99 -13.70 -21.23
CA GLU A 316 6.33 -14.21 -20.98
C GLU A 316 6.43 -15.73 -21.13
N ILE A 317 5.42 -16.49 -20.63
CA ILE A 317 5.36 -17.95 -20.77
C ILE A 317 5.10 -18.36 -22.22
N ARG A 318 4.14 -17.71 -22.91
CA ARG A 318 3.77 -18.04 -24.30
C ARG A 318 4.86 -17.69 -25.30
N ASP A 319 5.53 -16.55 -25.12
CA ASP A 319 6.64 -16.12 -25.97
C ASP A 319 7.83 -17.09 -25.90
N ALA A 320 7.98 -17.78 -24.77
CA ALA A 320 8.94 -18.87 -24.61
C ALA A 320 8.43 -20.25 -25.09
N GLY A 321 7.26 -20.32 -25.74
CA GLY A 321 6.66 -21.56 -26.25
C GLY A 321 5.88 -22.37 -25.21
N GLY A 322 5.69 -21.85 -23.98
CA GLY A 322 4.94 -22.53 -22.92
C GLY A 322 3.42 -22.40 -23.08
N ARG A 323 2.69 -23.28 -22.39
CA ARG A 323 1.21 -23.33 -22.39
C ARG A 323 0.67 -22.62 -21.14
N CYS A 324 0.04 -21.46 -21.31
CA CYS A 324 -0.53 -20.71 -20.19
C CYS A 324 -1.91 -20.15 -20.55
N GLN A 325 -2.91 -20.41 -19.70
CA GLN A 325 -4.23 -19.78 -19.70
C GLN A 325 -4.29 -18.77 -18.55
N VAL A 326 -5.14 -17.74 -18.68
CA VAL A 326 -5.44 -16.82 -17.58
C VAL A 326 -6.94 -16.70 -17.40
N LEU A 327 -7.39 -16.65 -16.14
CA LEU A 327 -8.79 -16.44 -15.78
C LEU A 327 -8.90 -15.42 -14.64
N ARG A 328 -9.98 -14.65 -14.63
CA ARG A 328 -10.32 -13.88 -13.46
C ARG A 328 -10.95 -14.79 -12.41
N TYR A 329 -10.46 -14.73 -11.18
CA TYR A 329 -11.01 -15.46 -10.05
C TYR A 329 -10.82 -14.67 -8.76
N ASP A 330 -11.90 -14.43 -8.06
CA ASP A 330 -11.92 -13.82 -6.74
C ASP A 330 -12.22 -14.91 -5.69
N ALA A 331 -11.28 -15.16 -4.79
CA ALA A 331 -11.42 -16.19 -3.76
C ALA A 331 -12.46 -15.82 -2.66
N ALA A 332 -12.95 -14.59 -2.64
CA ALA A 332 -14.08 -14.20 -1.79
C ALA A 332 -15.41 -14.74 -2.31
N GLU A 333 -15.49 -15.08 -3.60
CA GLU A 333 -16.71 -15.53 -4.27
C GLU A 333 -16.64 -17.03 -4.61
N PRO A 334 -17.78 -17.73 -4.85
CA PRO A 334 -17.81 -19.15 -5.17
C PRO A 334 -17.01 -19.50 -6.45
N ALA A 335 -16.30 -20.63 -6.42
CA ALA A 335 -15.32 -20.99 -7.46
C ALA A 335 -15.96 -21.45 -8.78
N ALA A 336 -17.02 -22.24 -8.76
CA ALA A 336 -17.51 -23.00 -9.92
C ALA A 336 -17.87 -22.12 -11.13
N ALA A 337 -18.64 -21.04 -10.90
CA ALA A 337 -19.07 -20.13 -11.97
C ALA A 337 -17.89 -19.35 -12.57
N GLN A 338 -16.95 -18.92 -11.75
CA GLN A 338 -15.80 -18.13 -12.17
C GLN A 338 -14.80 -18.95 -13.00
N LEU A 339 -14.69 -20.25 -12.73
CA LEU A 339 -13.77 -21.15 -13.40
C LEU A 339 -14.43 -22.02 -14.50
N ALA A 340 -15.67 -21.71 -14.88
CA ALA A 340 -16.38 -22.46 -15.93
C ALA A 340 -15.62 -22.50 -17.26
N ALA A 341 -14.85 -21.44 -17.61
CA ALA A 341 -14.04 -21.34 -18.81
C ALA A 341 -12.65 -22.02 -18.69
N LEU A 342 -12.36 -22.74 -17.60
CA LEU A 342 -11.12 -23.49 -17.46
C LEU A 342 -11.06 -24.62 -18.48
N ALA A 343 -10.14 -24.52 -19.44
CA ALA A 343 -10.04 -25.47 -20.56
C ALA A 343 -9.26 -26.74 -20.21
N MET A 344 -8.52 -26.75 -19.12
CA MET A 344 -7.65 -27.86 -18.69
C MET A 344 -8.27 -28.66 -17.54
N ARG A 345 -7.78 -29.89 -17.34
CA ARG A 345 -8.03 -30.72 -16.17
C ARG A 345 -6.81 -30.60 -15.24
N PRO A 346 -6.90 -29.90 -14.13
CA PRO A 346 -5.75 -29.73 -13.24
C PRO A 346 -5.37 -31.05 -12.56
N SER A 347 -4.11 -31.44 -12.66
CA SER A 347 -3.50 -32.47 -11.81
C SER A 347 -2.88 -31.88 -10.55
N GLN A 348 -2.63 -30.55 -10.56
CA GLN A 348 -2.08 -29.83 -9.42
C GLN A 348 -2.84 -28.53 -9.16
N LEU A 349 -3.06 -28.20 -7.89
CA LEU A 349 -3.65 -26.94 -7.40
C LEU A 349 -2.66 -26.23 -6.50
N TYR A 350 -2.42 -24.94 -6.78
CA TYR A 350 -1.63 -24.05 -5.93
C TYR A 350 -2.49 -22.86 -5.52
N HIS A 351 -2.72 -22.67 -4.22
CA HIS A 351 -3.63 -21.65 -3.71
C HIS A 351 -2.87 -20.48 -3.04
N PHE A 352 -2.49 -19.47 -3.82
CA PHE A 352 -1.77 -18.29 -3.33
C PHE A 352 -2.65 -17.05 -3.16
N ALA A 353 -3.97 -17.15 -3.39
CA ALA A 353 -4.85 -16.02 -3.08
C ALA A 353 -4.73 -15.64 -1.60
N THR A 354 -4.60 -14.36 -1.35
CA THR A 354 -4.44 -13.83 0.00
C THR A 354 -5.12 -12.48 0.10
N PRO A 355 -5.94 -12.24 1.14
CA PRO A 355 -6.42 -10.91 1.44
C PRO A 355 -5.27 -10.07 2.00
N ARG A 356 -5.54 -8.80 2.29
CA ARG A 356 -4.55 -7.95 2.94
C ARG A 356 -4.25 -8.45 4.35
N ILE A 357 -3.03 -8.93 4.59
CA ILE A 357 -2.62 -9.52 5.87
C ILE A 357 -2.42 -8.43 6.92
N PHE A 358 -1.64 -7.39 6.58
CA PHE A 358 -1.33 -6.31 7.51
C PHE A 358 -2.38 -5.21 7.36
N ARG A 359 -3.33 -5.18 8.30
CA ARG A 359 -4.41 -4.20 8.36
C ARG A 359 -4.28 -3.31 9.59
N GLN A 360 -4.84 -2.12 9.48
CA GLN A 360 -5.05 -1.28 10.65
C GLN A 360 -6.24 -1.85 11.44
N LYS A 361 -6.06 -2.13 12.73
CA LYS A 361 -7.08 -2.73 13.58
C LYS A 361 -7.40 -1.84 14.76
N ARG A 362 -8.67 -1.85 15.17
CA ARG A 362 -9.14 -1.17 16.40
C ARG A 362 -8.86 -2.01 17.64
N ALA A 363 -8.90 -3.31 17.50
CA ALA A 363 -8.76 -4.29 18.57
C ALA A 363 -7.72 -5.34 18.20
N PRO A 364 -7.16 -6.06 19.18
CA PRO A 364 -6.28 -7.19 18.92
C PRO A 364 -6.90 -8.29 18.05
N PHE A 365 -8.24 -8.37 18.07
CA PHE A 365 -9.02 -9.35 17.31
C PHE A 365 -10.25 -8.68 16.69
N GLU A 366 -10.48 -8.91 15.39
CA GLU A 366 -11.63 -8.41 14.64
C GLU A 366 -12.34 -9.59 13.92
N PRO A 367 -13.56 -9.98 14.34
CA PRO A 367 -14.29 -11.11 13.76
C PRO A 367 -14.43 -11.03 12.23
N ALA A 368 -14.80 -9.88 11.69
CA ALA A 368 -14.96 -9.69 10.24
C ALA A 368 -13.65 -9.93 9.45
N CYS A 369 -12.51 -9.60 10.03
CA CYS A 369 -11.20 -9.90 9.43
C CYS A 369 -10.94 -11.41 9.41
N LEU A 370 -11.29 -12.13 10.51
CA LEU A 370 -11.19 -13.58 10.53
C LEU A 370 -12.11 -14.23 9.50
N ASP A 371 -13.36 -13.79 9.40
CA ASP A 371 -14.34 -14.34 8.44
C ASP A 371 -13.83 -14.23 6.98
N GLU A 372 -13.29 -13.06 6.61
CA GLU A 372 -12.69 -12.87 5.29
C GLU A 372 -11.49 -13.79 5.07
N MET A 373 -10.59 -13.91 6.05
CA MET A 373 -9.43 -14.79 5.95
C MET A 373 -9.84 -16.27 5.86
N MET A 374 -10.85 -16.68 6.64
CA MET A 374 -11.41 -18.03 6.57
C MET A 374 -12.04 -18.31 5.20
N ARG A 375 -12.78 -17.35 4.64
CA ARG A 375 -13.36 -17.47 3.30
C ARG A 375 -12.28 -17.67 2.23
N VAL A 376 -11.25 -16.81 2.22
CA VAL A 376 -10.20 -16.83 1.19
C VAL A 376 -9.25 -18.01 1.34
N TYR A 377 -8.79 -18.33 2.55
CA TYR A 377 -7.79 -19.38 2.74
C TYR A 377 -8.37 -20.78 2.83
N ASN A 378 -9.57 -20.95 3.39
CA ASN A 378 -10.10 -22.25 3.74
C ASN A 378 -11.29 -22.65 2.86
N THR A 379 -12.35 -21.84 2.84
CA THR A 379 -13.53 -22.18 2.04
C THR A 379 -13.19 -22.22 0.55
N ALA A 380 -12.43 -21.22 0.04
CA ALA A 380 -12.01 -21.21 -1.35
C ALA A 380 -11.08 -22.39 -1.70
N PHE A 381 -10.15 -22.76 -0.79
CA PHE A 381 -9.29 -23.93 -0.99
C PHE A 381 -10.11 -25.23 -1.11
N TYR A 382 -11.12 -25.40 -0.25
CA TYR A 382 -12.03 -26.52 -0.32
C TYR A 382 -12.81 -26.56 -1.65
N GLU A 383 -13.46 -25.45 -2.01
CA GLU A 383 -14.23 -25.35 -3.25
C GLU A 383 -13.38 -25.63 -4.51
N LEU A 384 -12.16 -25.09 -4.54
CA LEU A 384 -11.19 -25.31 -5.63
C LEU A 384 -10.75 -26.77 -5.71
N SER A 385 -10.51 -27.42 -4.56
CA SER A 385 -10.15 -28.83 -4.52
C SER A 385 -11.28 -29.70 -5.04
N GLN A 386 -12.53 -29.45 -4.65
CA GLN A 386 -13.70 -30.15 -5.18
C GLN A 386 -13.86 -29.91 -6.68
N PHE A 387 -13.80 -28.65 -7.12
CA PHE A 387 -13.90 -28.29 -8.54
C PHE A 387 -12.87 -29.01 -9.42
N CYS A 388 -11.63 -29.14 -8.95
CA CYS A 388 -10.57 -29.84 -9.68
C CYS A 388 -10.80 -31.35 -9.70
N LEU A 389 -11.23 -31.94 -8.56
CA LEU A 389 -11.52 -33.39 -8.49
C LEU A 389 -12.69 -33.81 -9.36
N GLU A 390 -13.72 -32.98 -9.50
CA GLU A 390 -14.85 -33.25 -10.42
C GLU A 390 -14.44 -33.27 -11.90
N ARG A 391 -13.29 -32.67 -12.23
CA ARG A 391 -12.77 -32.56 -13.60
C ARG A 391 -11.62 -33.53 -13.92
N GLY A 392 -10.97 -34.10 -12.92
CA GLY A 392 -9.79 -34.93 -13.05
C GLY A 392 -9.87 -36.21 -12.21
N ASP A 393 -8.97 -37.18 -12.48
CA ASP A 393 -8.95 -38.48 -11.79
C ASP A 393 -8.27 -38.38 -10.41
N ALA A 394 -7.27 -37.49 -10.26
CA ALA A 394 -6.53 -37.24 -9.04
C ALA A 394 -6.01 -35.81 -8.98
N LEU A 395 -5.83 -35.29 -7.78
CA LEU A 395 -5.35 -33.94 -7.52
C LEU A 395 -4.26 -33.93 -6.45
N ALA A 396 -3.13 -33.28 -6.74
CA ALA A 396 -2.20 -32.81 -5.72
C ALA A 396 -2.47 -31.34 -5.43
N ALA A 397 -2.80 -30.99 -4.19
CA ALA A 397 -3.10 -29.62 -3.78
C ALA A 397 -2.07 -29.09 -2.80
N PHE A 398 -1.50 -27.93 -3.10
CA PHE A 398 -0.57 -27.23 -2.22
C PHE A 398 -1.31 -26.19 -1.40
N TYR A 399 -1.22 -26.33 -0.06
CA TYR A 399 -1.69 -25.34 0.90
C TYR A 399 -0.49 -24.58 1.50
N PRO A 400 -0.22 -23.33 1.08
CA PRO A 400 0.84 -22.51 1.66
C PRO A 400 0.44 -22.06 3.07
N SER A 401 1.06 -22.62 4.09
CA SER A 401 0.97 -22.16 5.45
C SER A 401 2.08 -21.14 5.75
N THR A 402 2.34 -20.80 6.99
CA THR A 402 3.21 -19.68 7.37
C THR A 402 3.98 -19.98 8.65
N SER A 403 5.26 -19.58 8.73
CA SER A 403 6.06 -19.56 9.95
C SER A 403 5.49 -18.62 11.03
N ALA A 404 4.62 -17.67 10.63
CA ALA A 404 3.93 -16.79 11.58
C ALA A 404 3.10 -17.55 12.64
N ILE A 405 2.74 -18.80 12.39
CA ILE A 405 2.09 -19.66 13.38
C ILE A 405 3.00 -19.86 14.61
N ASP A 406 4.30 -20.01 14.38
CA ASP A 406 5.29 -20.27 15.43
C ASP A 406 5.85 -18.95 16.02
N GLU A 407 5.92 -17.89 15.19
CA GLU A 407 6.50 -16.60 15.55
C GLU A 407 5.50 -15.66 16.25
N ALA A 408 4.18 -15.86 16.03
CA ALA A 408 3.07 -15.06 16.55
C ALA A 408 3.29 -13.54 16.46
N PRO A 409 3.52 -12.95 15.26
CA PRO A 409 3.74 -11.53 15.11
C PRO A 409 2.51 -10.72 15.57
N ARG A 410 2.74 -9.53 16.11
CA ARG A 410 1.65 -8.63 16.46
C ARG A 410 0.79 -8.30 15.23
N ASP A 411 -0.50 -8.07 15.45
CA ASP A 411 -1.49 -7.69 14.44
C ASP A 411 -1.75 -8.73 13.33
N THR A 412 -1.35 -10.00 13.52
CA THR A 412 -1.57 -11.09 12.56
C THR A 412 -2.43 -12.23 13.12
N LEU A 413 -3.16 -12.02 14.22
CA LEU A 413 -3.89 -13.07 14.93
C LEU A 413 -4.87 -13.83 14.03
N GLU A 414 -5.74 -13.12 13.28
CA GLU A 414 -6.75 -13.73 12.42
C GLU A 414 -6.11 -14.47 11.24
N TYR A 415 -5.00 -13.94 10.71
CA TYR A 415 -4.20 -14.62 9.70
C TYR A 415 -3.65 -15.94 10.20
N VAL A 416 -3.05 -15.96 11.39
CA VAL A 416 -2.52 -17.15 12.03
C VAL A 416 -3.63 -18.17 12.31
N MET A 417 -4.76 -17.73 12.88
CA MET A 417 -5.93 -18.59 13.14
C MET A 417 -6.44 -19.24 11.86
N ALA A 418 -6.62 -18.46 10.78
CA ALA A 418 -7.08 -18.99 9.51
C ALA A 418 -6.08 -19.96 8.87
N LYS A 419 -4.77 -19.74 9.03
CA LYS A 419 -3.74 -20.66 8.53
C LYS A 419 -3.70 -21.98 9.31
N ILE A 420 -3.84 -21.96 10.62
CA ILE A 420 -3.95 -23.17 11.44
C ILE A 420 -5.21 -23.98 11.06
N ALA A 421 -6.35 -23.31 10.92
CA ALA A 421 -7.58 -23.96 10.46
C ALA A 421 -7.40 -24.59 9.06
N GLY A 422 -6.68 -23.92 8.17
CA GLY A 422 -6.40 -24.45 6.83
C GLY A 422 -5.43 -25.62 6.80
N GLU A 423 -4.41 -25.67 7.67
CA GLU A 423 -3.57 -26.87 7.83
C GLU A 423 -4.44 -28.07 8.23
N THR A 424 -5.34 -27.87 9.19
CA THR A 424 -6.27 -28.92 9.65
C THR A 424 -7.23 -29.34 8.53
N LEU A 425 -7.80 -28.39 7.79
CA LEU A 425 -8.68 -28.66 6.65
C LEU A 425 -7.96 -29.48 5.58
N ALA A 426 -6.80 -29.01 5.10
CA ALA A 426 -6.04 -29.68 4.05
C ALA A 426 -5.62 -31.11 4.46
N ALA A 427 -5.16 -31.32 5.69
CA ALA A 427 -4.81 -32.61 6.22
C ALA A 427 -6.02 -33.57 6.34
N THR A 428 -7.19 -33.02 6.69
CA THR A 428 -8.43 -33.81 6.80
C THR A 428 -8.96 -34.21 5.42
N LEU A 429 -8.96 -33.28 4.46
CA LEU A 429 -9.38 -33.56 3.08
C LEU A 429 -8.54 -34.68 2.44
N ALA A 430 -7.22 -34.68 2.64
CA ALA A 430 -6.34 -35.75 2.14
C ALA A 430 -6.65 -37.13 2.73
N ARG A 431 -7.23 -37.20 3.93
CA ARG A 431 -7.63 -38.48 4.54
C ARG A 431 -9.01 -38.95 4.13
N THR A 432 -9.88 -38.02 3.75
CA THR A 432 -11.30 -38.29 3.46
C THR A 432 -11.59 -38.42 1.97
N LEU A 433 -10.76 -37.80 1.10
CA LEU A 433 -10.92 -37.83 -0.34
C LEU A 433 -9.79 -38.67 -0.95
N PRO A 434 -10.07 -39.92 -1.46
CA PRO A 434 -9.03 -40.86 -1.83
C PRO A 434 -8.14 -40.38 -2.98
N ASN A 435 -8.66 -39.50 -3.84
CA ASN A 435 -7.96 -38.97 -5.01
C ASN A 435 -7.33 -37.59 -4.76
N LEU A 436 -7.34 -37.12 -3.52
CA LEU A 436 -6.72 -35.88 -3.11
C LEU A 436 -5.47 -36.13 -2.27
N ARG A 437 -4.35 -35.61 -2.71
CA ARG A 437 -3.13 -35.49 -1.91
C ARG A 437 -2.86 -34.03 -1.61
N THR A 438 -2.59 -33.69 -0.37
CA THR A 438 -2.22 -32.33 0.03
C THR A 438 -0.76 -32.24 0.44
N VAL A 439 -0.12 -31.15 0.04
CA VAL A 439 1.19 -30.74 0.54
C VAL A 439 1.00 -29.47 1.33
N ILE A 440 1.38 -29.47 2.58
CA ILE A 440 1.30 -28.33 3.50
C ILE A 440 2.73 -27.91 3.85
N GLU A 441 3.03 -26.63 3.71
CA GLU A 441 4.35 -26.10 4.07
C GLU A 441 4.20 -24.76 4.79
N ARG A 442 4.83 -24.61 5.95
CA ARG A 442 4.96 -23.33 6.65
C ARG A 442 6.08 -22.53 6.00
N LEU A 443 5.69 -21.67 5.10
CA LEU A 443 6.64 -20.83 4.36
C LEU A 443 7.24 -19.76 5.27
N PRO A 444 8.55 -19.50 5.19
CA PRO A 444 9.17 -18.36 5.85
C PRO A 444 8.74 -17.06 5.16
N ARG A 445 9.26 -15.93 5.65
CA ARG A 445 9.05 -14.65 4.96
C ARG A 445 9.59 -14.71 3.53
N VAL A 446 8.74 -14.43 2.56
CA VAL A 446 9.05 -14.46 1.13
C VAL A 446 9.25 -13.05 0.61
N LYS A 447 10.19 -12.84 -0.30
CA LYS A 447 10.43 -11.55 -0.95
C LYS A 447 9.30 -11.23 -1.93
N THR A 448 8.26 -10.52 -1.45
CA THR A 448 7.10 -10.08 -2.22
C THR A 448 6.73 -8.63 -1.87
N ASP A 449 5.90 -7.99 -2.68
CA ASP A 449 5.42 -6.63 -2.40
C ASP A 449 4.68 -6.52 -1.05
N GLN A 450 3.93 -7.56 -0.65
CA GLN A 450 3.20 -7.58 0.63
C GLN A 450 4.10 -7.69 1.87
N THR A 451 5.27 -8.27 1.71
CA THR A 451 6.23 -8.47 2.81
C THR A 451 7.36 -7.45 2.80
N ALA A 452 7.36 -6.54 1.83
CA ALA A 452 8.29 -5.43 1.78
C ALA A 452 8.15 -4.55 3.04
N THR A 453 9.27 -4.14 3.62
CA THR A 453 9.32 -3.26 4.80
C THR A 453 10.34 -2.16 4.57
N ILE A 454 10.15 -1.01 5.22
CA ILE A 454 11.10 0.10 5.20
C ILE A 454 12.48 -0.38 5.69
N PHE A 455 12.48 -1.18 6.76
CA PHE A 455 13.72 -1.78 7.29
C PHE A 455 13.99 -3.11 6.57
N PRO A 456 15.20 -3.33 6.04
CA PRO A 456 15.54 -4.60 5.41
C PRO A 456 15.38 -5.77 6.39
N VAL A 457 14.59 -6.75 6.01
CA VAL A 457 14.44 -8.02 6.73
C VAL A 457 14.77 -9.13 5.75
N PRO A 458 15.56 -10.15 6.16
CA PRO A 458 15.84 -11.31 5.32
C PRO A 458 14.54 -11.95 4.82
N ALA A 459 14.49 -12.28 3.54
CA ALA A 459 13.35 -12.91 2.90
C ALA A 459 13.82 -13.84 1.79
N ALA A 460 13.19 -15.02 1.68
CA ALA A 460 13.55 -16.02 0.68
C ALA A 460 13.05 -15.62 -0.72
N ALA A 461 13.79 -16.01 -1.74
CA ALA A 461 13.34 -15.88 -3.13
C ALA A 461 12.17 -16.85 -3.40
N PRO A 462 11.13 -16.43 -4.15
CA PRO A 462 10.02 -17.29 -4.50
C PRO A 462 10.42 -18.62 -5.14
N SER A 463 11.34 -18.61 -6.10
CA SER A 463 11.83 -19.81 -6.80
C SER A 463 12.51 -20.80 -5.88
N ALA A 464 13.33 -20.32 -4.95
CA ALA A 464 14.06 -21.19 -4.01
C ALA A 464 13.12 -21.98 -3.10
N LEU A 465 11.96 -21.42 -2.77
CA LEU A 465 10.92 -22.09 -1.98
C LEU A 465 10.05 -23.01 -2.85
N MET A 466 9.65 -22.54 -4.03
CA MET A 466 8.65 -23.23 -4.81
C MET A 466 9.20 -24.42 -5.60
N LEU A 467 10.43 -24.38 -6.09
CA LEU A 467 10.99 -25.48 -6.91
C LEU A 467 11.00 -26.83 -6.15
N PRO A 468 11.48 -26.92 -4.90
CA PRO A 468 11.39 -28.16 -4.12
C PRO A 468 9.93 -28.62 -3.89
N ILE A 469 9.01 -27.67 -3.68
CA ILE A 469 7.58 -27.98 -3.49
C ILE A 469 6.98 -28.54 -4.77
N ILE A 470 7.24 -27.91 -5.93
CA ILE A 470 6.75 -28.40 -7.24
C ILE A 470 7.28 -29.80 -7.52
N ARG A 471 8.57 -30.06 -7.26
CA ARG A 471 9.16 -31.41 -7.41
C ARG A 471 8.45 -32.43 -6.53
N ARG A 472 8.19 -32.10 -5.27
CA ARG A 472 7.44 -32.93 -4.31
C ARG A 472 5.99 -33.16 -4.75
N MET A 473 5.34 -32.13 -5.30
CA MET A 473 3.99 -32.22 -5.87
C MET A 473 3.94 -33.15 -7.09
N SER A 474 5.01 -33.19 -7.89
CA SER A 474 5.11 -33.98 -9.12
C SER A 474 5.59 -35.44 -8.89
N ALA A 475 6.35 -35.71 -7.82
CA ALA A 475 6.97 -37.01 -7.55
C ALA A 475 5.98 -38.10 -7.10
N ALA A 476 4.70 -37.82 -6.99
CA ALA A 476 3.68 -38.73 -6.44
C ALA A 476 2.41 -38.78 -7.30
N ALA A 477 2.55 -38.59 -8.60
CA ALA A 477 1.50 -38.85 -9.59
C ALA A 477 1.53 -40.27 -10.09
#